data_7d0bfed6b1f07cd30abc162012698158
#
_entry.id   7d0bfed6b1f07cd30abc162012698158
#
_cell.length_a   1.000
_cell.length_b   1.000
_cell.length_c   1.000
_cell.angle_alpha   90.00
_cell.angle_beta   90.00
_cell.angle_gamma   90.00
#
_symmetry.space_group_name_H-M   'P 1'
#
loop_
_entity.id
_entity.type
_entity.pdbx_description
1 polymer ?
#
loop_
_entity_poly.entity_id
_entity_poly.type
_entity_poly.pdbx_seq_one_letter_code
_entity_poly.pdbx_strand_id
1 'polypeptide(L)'
;YRQLCDLSTLKLEPATFVEPDLHQYASDILWSVKTTGGEDGYVYTLIEHQSTENLYMPFRMLRYSVAAMQRHLEQHKTLPLVIPVLFYHGERSPYPYSMNWLDCFENPALASKIYTKPFPLVDITVVDDNEIMNHRRMAALTLLMKHIRQRDMLMCLDNLVRALQDIQDEEQITVLFNYLLNGSEHVTVKFLQTLAQRLPQHEDSIMTLAERLKQEGIQQGIQQGIQKGRMEEKLDIARQLQKTGMSFAQICQITGLSEAELKKIAH
;
A
#
# COMPACT_ATOMS: atom_id res chain seq x y z
N TYR A 1 27.33 21.78 3.47
CA TYR A 1 26.00 21.64 4.12
C TYR A 1 25.53 22.96 4.77
N ARG A 2 26.44 23.86 5.22
CA ARG A 2 26.05 25.16 5.80
C ARG A 2 25.20 26.04 4.87
N GLN A 3 25.25 25.83 3.57
CA GLN A 3 24.44 26.54 2.57
C GLN A 3 23.04 25.90 2.38
N LEU A 4 22.83 24.70 2.91
CA LEU A 4 21.59 23.94 2.73
C LEU A 4 20.65 24.04 3.94
N CYS A 5 21.19 24.35 5.12
CA CYS A 5 20.45 24.32 6.37
C CYS A 5 20.64 25.61 7.19
N ASP A 6 19.56 26.04 7.83
CA ASP A 6 19.61 27.09 8.83
C ASP A 6 20.00 26.51 10.20
N LEU A 7 21.29 26.59 10.51
CA LEU A 7 21.85 26.03 11.75
C LEU A 7 21.30 26.69 13.04
N SER A 8 20.66 27.86 12.93
CA SER A 8 20.02 28.49 14.10
C SER A 8 18.77 27.74 14.58
N THR A 9 18.23 26.87 13.72
CA THR A 9 17.03 26.07 13.99
C THR A 9 17.34 24.68 14.54
N LEU A 10 18.62 24.33 14.76
CA LEU A 10 19.03 23.02 15.28
C LEU A 10 18.39 22.74 16.65
N LYS A 11 17.71 21.59 16.72
CA LYS A 11 17.11 21.10 17.96
C LYS A 11 17.42 19.62 18.12
N LEU A 12 17.88 19.24 19.33
CA LEU A 12 18.13 17.83 19.66
C LEU A 12 16.81 17.05 19.71
N GLU A 13 16.75 15.97 18.99
CA GLU A 13 15.62 15.05 19.00
C GLU A 13 15.92 13.80 19.86
N PRO A 14 14.90 13.17 20.49
CA PRO A 14 15.10 11.97 21.29
C PRO A 14 15.71 10.82 20.47
N ALA A 15 16.71 10.14 20.99
CA ALA A 15 17.41 9.03 20.36
C ALA A 15 16.54 7.76 20.12
N THR A 16 15.31 7.72 20.65
CA THR A 16 14.33 6.63 20.44
C THR A 16 13.82 6.52 18.99
N PHE A 17 14.42 7.26 18.09
CA PHE A 17 14.06 7.31 16.66
C PHE A 17 14.47 6.09 15.86
N VAL A 18 15.37 5.26 16.35
CA VAL A 18 15.96 4.15 15.62
C VAL A 18 15.43 2.82 16.15
N GLU A 19 15.19 1.85 15.23
CA GLU A 19 14.74 0.51 15.58
C GLU A 19 15.59 -0.10 16.72
N PRO A 20 15.00 -0.86 17.66
CA PRO A 20 15.70 -1.42 18.83
C PRO A 20 16.97 -2.20 18.46
N ASP A 21 16.98 -2.89 17.33
CA ASP A 21 18.11 -3.69 16.86
C ASP A 21 19.31 -2.87 16.37
N LEU A 22 19.14 -1.58 16.16
CA LEU A 22 20.16 -0.67 15.66
C LEU A 22 20.91 0.07 16.76
N HIS A 23 20.41 0.02 18.01
CA HIS A 23 20.99 0.75 19.15
C HIS A 23 22.26 0.13 19.75
N GLN A 24 22.71 -1.04 19.32
CA GLN A 24 23.70 -1.82 20.10
C GLN A 24 25.14 -1.30 20.05
N TYR A 25 25.55 -0.40 19.14
CA TYR A 25 26.97 -0.18 18.89
C TYR A 25 27.45 1.27 18.71
N ALA A 26 26.60 2.30 18.82
CA ALA A 26 27.06 3.67 18.59
C ALA A 26 26.24 4.71 19.37
N SER A 27 26.86 5.83 19.74
CA SER A 27 26.17 7.01 20.27
C SER A 27 25.57 7.77 19.10
N ASP A 28 24.28 7.53 18.82
CA ASP A 28 23.57 8.17 17.73
C ASP A 28 22.92 9.46 18.22
N ILE A 29 23.12 10.55 17.49
CA ILE A 29 22.51 11.84 17.80
C ILE A 29 21.71 12.30 16.58
N LEU A 30 20.44 12.59 16.79
CA LEU A 30 19.57 13.16 15.77
C LEU A 30 19.25 14.61 16.12
N TRP A 31 19.43 15.49 15.15
CA TRP A 31 19.04 16.88 15.25
C TRP A 31 18.01 17.18 14.17
N SER A 32 16.90 17.81 14.57
CA SER A 32 16.03 18.45 13.59
C SER A 32 16.62 19.80 13.17
N VAL A 33 16.39 20.20 11.94
CA VAL A 33 16.89 21.47 11.36
C VAL A 33 15.96 21.92 10.25
N LYS A 34 15.83 23.19 10.00
CA LYS A 34 15.18 23.71 8.79
C LYS A 34 16.20 23.86 7.67
N THR A 35 15.79 23.55 6.46
CA THR A 35 16.56 23.92 5.26
C THR A 35 16.54 25.44 5.08
N THR A 36 17.42 25.98 4.24
CA THR A 36 17.38 27.40 3.87
C THR A 36 16.11 27.79 3.13
N GLY A 37 15.36 26.82 2.57
CA GLY A 37 14.03 27.00 1.99
C GLY A 37 12.89 26.94 3.01
N GLY A 38 13.17 26.57 4.26
CA GLY A 38 12.17 26.46 5.34
C GLY A 38 11.58 25.06 5.51
N GLU A 39 11.95 24.07 4.69
CA GLU A 39 11.47 22.70 4.80
C GLU A 39 12.11 21.98 5.99
N ASP A 40 11.44 20.92 6.46
CA ASP A 40 11.96 20.07 7.52
C ASP A 40 13.15 19.22 7.04
N GLY A 41 14.18 19.15 7.88
CA GLY A 41 15.36 18.31 7.68
C GLY A 41 15.92 17.80 8.98
N TYR A 42 16.85 16.87 8.87
CA TYR A 42 17.58 16.31 10.01
C TYR A 42 19.07 16.18 9.72
N VAL A 43 19.87 16.41 10.74
CA VAL A 43 21.29 16.03 10.76
C VAL A 43 21.39 14.80 11.64
N TYR A 44 21.73 13.68 11.06
CA TYR A 44 21.99 12.44 11.77
C TYR A 44 23.49 12.28 11.98
N THR A 45 23.89 12.26 13.25
CA THR A 45 25.30 12.14 13.62
C THR A 45 25.55 10.79 14.27
N LEU A 46 26.43 10.02 13.67
CA LEU A 46 26.94 8.77 14.22
C LEU A 46 28.36 9.01 14.77
N ILE A 47 28.56 8.73 16.07
CA ILE A 47 29.87 8.81 16.70
C ILE A 47 30.42 7.40 16.82
N GLU A 48 31.42 7.07 16.00
CA GLU A 48 32.07 5.75 15.97
C GLU A 48 33.35 5.77 16.80
N HIS A 49 33.35 5.01 17.92
CA HIS A 49 34.50 4.88 18.81
C HIS A 49 35.32 3.62 18.58
N GLN A 50 34.86 2.71 17.72
CA GLN A 50 35.43 1.38 17.66
C GLN A 50 36.65 1.29 16.74
N SER A 51 37.64 0.56 17.20
CA SER A 51 38.78 0.06 16.42
C SER A 51 38.38 -1.02 15.42
N THR A 52 37.16 -1.55 15.50
CA THR A 52 36.68 -2.61 14.58
C THR A 52 36.33 -2.04 13.22
N GLU A 53 36.98 -2.55 12.22
CA GLU A 53 36.78 -2.18 10.81
C GLU A 53 35.35 -2.50 10.36
N ASN A 54 34.61 -1.48 9.94
CA ASN A 54 33.27 -1.68 9.40
C ASN A 54 33.20 -1.13 7.96
N LEU A 55 33.44 -2.03 7.01
CA LEU A 55 33.34 -1.72 5.58
C LEU A 55 31.95 -1.23 5.16
N TYR A 56 30.90 -1.64 5.87
CA TYR A 56 29.51 -1.32 5.57
C TYR A 56 28.99 -0.08 6.32
N MET A 57 29.87 0.73 6.87
CA MET A 57 29.49 1.96 7.57
C MET A 57 28.62 2.91 6.72
N PRO A 58 28.93 3.20 5.46
CA PRO A 58 28.09 4.09 4.64
C PRO A 58 26.71 3.48 4.36
N PHE A 59 26.60 2.17 4.21
CA PHE A 59 25.30 1.49 4.10
C PHE A 59 24.51 1.57 5.41
N ARG A 60 25.18 1.42 6.55
CA ARG A 60 24.57 1.61 7.88
C ARG A 60 24.03 3.04 8.02
N MET A 61 24.81 4.04 7.64
CA MET A 61 24.39 5.47 7.63
C MET A 61 23.16 5.70 6.76
N LEU A 62 23.09 5.06 5.58
CA LEU A 62 21.92 5.11 4.70
C LEU A 62 20.68 4.51 5.38
N ARG A 63 20.79 3.31 6.01
CA ARG A 63 19.68 2.69 6.74
C ARG A 63 19.09 3.61 7.79
N TYR A 64 19.93 4.24 8.60
CA TYR A 64 19.48 5.19 9.62
C TYR A 64 18.81 6.42 9.02
N SER A 65 19.36 6.93 7.91
CA SER A 65 18.74 8.06 7.21
C SER A 65 17.35 7.70 6.69
N VAL A 66 17.20 6.50 6.11
CA VAL A 66 15.89 6.01 5.62
C VAL A 66 14.91 5.79 6.79
N ALA A 67 15.37 5.26 7.93
CA ALA A 67 14.52 5.09 9.11
C ALA A 67 14.00 6.44 9.65
N ALA A 68 14.86 7.46 9.70
CA ALA A 68 14.46 8.82 10.08
C ALA A 68 13.47 9.44 9.08
N MET A 69 13.70 9.24 7.77
CA MET A 69 12.79 9.67 6.71
C MET A 69 11.42 9.00 6.83
N GLN A 70 11.40 7.68 7.07
CA GLN A 70 10.16 6.90 7.19
C GLN A 70 9.31 7.39 8.36
N ARG A 71 9.92 7.59 9.53
CA ARG A 71 9.19 8.07 10.70
C ARG A 71 8.63 9.49 10.51
N HIS A 72 9.40 10.36 9.89
CA HIS A 72 8.91 11.71 9.57
C HIS A 72 7.72 11.63 8.59
N LEU A 73 7.81 10.78 7.57
CA LEU A 73 6.75 10.57 6.58
C LEU A 73 5.44 10.11 7.24
N GLU A 74 5.50 9.24 8.25
CA GLU A 74 4.33 8.78 9.01
C GLU A 74 3.62 9.92 9.76
N GLN A 75 4.39 10.87 10.29
CA GLN A 75 3.88 12.00 11.09
C GLN A 75 3.46 13.19 10.23
N HIS A 76 4.19 13.50 9.17
CA HIS A 76 4.08 14.75 8.41
C HIS A 76 3.69 14.55 6.94
N LYS A 77 3.66 13.27 6.45
CA LYS A 77 3.32 12.91 5.05
C LYS A 77 4.23 13.53 3.97
N THR A 78 5.42 13.97 4.37
CA THR A 78 6.46 14.53 3.51
C THR A 78 7.80 13.89 3.84
N LEU A 79 8.71 13.79 2.88
CA LEU A 79 10.06 13.29 3.13
C LEU A 79 10.97 14.44 3.55
N PRO A 80 11.67 14.34 4.69
CA PRO A 80 12.64 15.33 5.11
C PRO A 80 13.99 15.10 4.42
N LEU A 81 14.81 16.12 4.35
CA LEU A 81 16.22 15.95 4.02
C LEU A 81 16.96 15.41 5.27
N VAL A 82 17.65 14.28 5.13
CA VAL A 82 18.50 13.74 6.20
C VAL A 82 19.95 13.79 5.77
N ILE A 83 20.78 14.47 6.56
CA ILE A 83 22.23 14.61 6.32
C ILE A 83 22.97 13.71 7.27
N PRO A 84 23.48 12.54 6.83
CA PRO A 84 24.27 11.66 7.66
C PRO A 84 25.70 12.18 7.81
N VAL A 85 26.20 12.22 9.05
CA VAL A 85 27.56 12.66 9.39
C VAL A 85 28.21 11.61 10.26
N LEU A 86 29.36 11.10 9.85
CA LEU A 86 30.17 10.19 10.66
C LEU A 86 31.28 11.00 11.37
N PHE A 87 31.31 10.92 12.71
CA PHE A 87 32.45 11.34 13.51
C PHE A 87 33.29 10.12 13.86
N TYR A 88 34.40 9.99 13.17
CA TYR A 88 35.32 8.89 13.37
C TYR A 88 36.41 9.25 14.39
N HIS A 89 36.57 8.37 15.39
CA HIS A 89 37.62 8.43 16.38
C HIS A 89 38.21 7.02 16.59
N GLY A 90 38.85 6.49 15.57
CA GLY A 90 39.49 5.17 15.60
C GLY A 90 41.00 5.25 15.58
N GLU A 91 41.67 4.10 15.76
CA GLU A 91 43.15 3.98 15.81
C GLU A 91 43.79 4.23 14.45
N ARG A 92 43.11 3.90 13.35
CA ARG A 92 43.60 4.12 11.99
C ARG A 92 43.31 5.51 11.51
N SER A 93 44.32 6.25 11.08
CA SER A 93 44.18 7.61 10.51
C SER A 93 44.96 7.71 9.20
N PRO A 94 44.32 8.26 8.15
CA PRO A 94 42.92 8.69 8.02
C PRO A 94 41.92 7.52 8.04
N TYR A 95 40.61 7.83 8.10
CA TYR A 95 39.54 6.83 7.97
C TYR A 95 39.78 5.97 6.71
N PRO A 96 39.87 4.64 6.81
CA PRO A 96 40.42 3.82 5.74
C PRO A 96 39.41 3.39 4.67
N TYR A 97 38.10 3.67 4.84
CA TYR A 97 37.05 3.17 3.96
C TYR A 97 36.39 4.28 3.17
N SER A 98 35.79 3.93 2.03
CA SER A 98 34.91 4.81 1.29
C SER A 98 33.68 5.17 2.13
N MET A 99 33.20 6.40 2.02
CA MET A 99 31.91 6.84 2.56
C MET A 99 30.80 6.83 1.50
N ASN A 100 31.07 6.31 0.32
CA ASN A 100 30.05 6.04 -0.69
C ASN A 100 29.47 4.65 -0.48
N TRP A 101 28.19 4.55 -0.14
CA TRP A 101 27.51 3.29 0.12
C TRP A 101 27.46 2.34 -1.09
N LEU A 102 27.60 2.88 -2.30
CA LEU A 102 27.65 2.07 -3.53
C LEU A 102 28.93 1.21 -3.58
N ASP A 103 30.00 1.65 -2.91
CA ASP A 103 31.25 0.90 -2.85
C ASP A 103 31.18 -0.33 -1.92
N CYS A 104 30.06 -0.48 -1.17
CA CYS A 104 29.77 -1.67 -0.39
C CYS A 104 29.34 -2.89 -1.23
N PHE A 105 28.98 -2.70 -2.50
CA PHE A 105 28.58 -3.79 -3.39
C PHE A 105 29.82 -4.48 -4.01
N GLU A 106 29.68 -5.77 -4.33
CA GLU A 106 30.70 -6.51 -5.08
C GLU A 106 30.99 -5.86 -6.46
N ASN A 107 29.96 -5.25 -7.07
CA ASN A 107 30.07 -4.49 -8.32
C ASN A 107 29.51 -3.09 -8.16
N PRO A 108 30.31 -2.11 -7.69
CA PRO A 108 29.88 -0.73 -7.49
C PRO A 108 29.37 -0.04 -8.77
N ALA A 109 29.96 -0.38 -9.92
CA ALA A 109 29.56 0.19 -11.20
C ALA A 109 28.16 -0.24 -11.61
N LEU A 110 27.79 -1.48 -11.35
CA LEU A 110 26.43 -1.99 -11.57
C LEU A 110 25.45 -1.39 -10.56
N ALA A 111 25.80 -1.33 -9.30
CA ALA A 111 25.01 -0.71 -8.25
C ALA A 111 24.72 0.78 -8.58
N SER A 112 25.72 1.52 -9.05
CA SER A 112 25.53 2.90 -9.47
C SER A 112 24.53 3.04 -10.62
N LYS A 113 24.53 2.14 -11.61
CA LYS A 113 23.56 2.17 -12.71
C LYS A 113 22.11 1.98 -12.24
N ILE A 114 21.91 1.25 -11.14
CA ILE A 114 20.58 0.93 -10.60
C ILE A 114 20.10 2.05 -9.64
N TYR A 115 20.96 2.44 -8.70
CA TYR A 115 20.54 3.27 -7.56
C TYR A 115 20.72 4.78 -7.75
N THR A 116 21.40 5.22 -8.80
CA THR A 116 21.53 6.67 -9.10
C THR A 116 20.58 7.15 -10.20
N LYS A 117 19.74 6.27 -10.73
CA LYS A 117 18.74 6.57 -11.75
C LYS A 117 17.33 6.36 -11.21
N PRO A 118 16.30 6.92 -11.87
CA PRO A 118 14.92 6.56 -11.57
C PRO A 118 14.70 5.05 -11.65
N PHE A 119 13.92 4.49 -10.74
CA PHE A 119 13.55 3.09 -10.77
C PHE A 119 12.76 2.78 -12.04
N PRO A 120 12.99 1.61 -12.66
CA PRO A 120 12.22 1.21 -13.84
C PRO A 120 10.76 1.04 -13.47
N LEU A 121 9.88 1.62 -14.27
CA LEU A 121 8.44 1.46 -14.16
C LEU A 121 7.96 0.55 -15.29
N VAL A 122 7.22 -0.50 -14.97
CA VAL A 122 6.44 -1.28 -15.91
C VAL A 122 4.97 -0.94 -15.70
N ASP A 123 4.45 -0.05 -16.52
CA ASP A 123 3.04 0.36 -16.46
C ASP A 123 2.22 -0.54 -17.38
N ILE A 124 1.62 -1.58 -16.81
CA ILE A 124 0.80 -2.54 -17.56
C ILE A 124 -0.50 -1.92 -18.10
N THR A 125 -0.92 -0.76 -17.60
CA THR A 125 -2.18 -0.13 -18.04
C THR A 125 -2.10 0.40 -19.46
N VAL A 126 -0.90 0.71 -19.93
CA VAL A 126 -0.64 1.22 -21.30
C VAL A 126 -0.05 0.20 -22.27
N VAL A 127 0.34 -0.99 -21.78
CA VAL A 127 0.86 -2.07 -22.63
C VAL A 127 -0.28 -2.65 -23.48
N ASP A 128 -0.08 -2.84 -24.77
CA ASP A 128 -1.09 -3.44 -25.66
C ASP A 128 -1.37 -4.89 -25.27
N ASP A 129 -2.65 -5.33 -25.38
CA ASP A 129 -3.05 -6.69 -25.01
C ASP A 129 -2.34 -7.75 -25.87
N ASN A 130 -2.06 -7.47 -27.14
CA ASN A 130 -1.31 -8.39 -28.01
C ASN A 130 0.14 -8.51 -27.55
N GLU A 131 0.74 -7.44 -27.03
CA GLU A 131 2.07 -7.49 -26.45
C GLU A 131 2.06 -8.32 -25.16
N ILE A 132 1.05 -8.12 -24.28
CA ILE A 132 0.84 -8.93 -23.07
C ILE A 132 0.74 -10.42 -23.43
N MET A 133 0.04 -10.77 -24.51
CA MET A 133 -0.09 -12.17 -24.95
C MET A 133 1.25 -12.83 -25.29
N ASN A 134 2.28 -12.07 -25.65
CA ASN A 134 3.63 -12.60 -25.87
C ASN A 134 4.34 -13.03 -24.57
N HIS A 135 3.83 -12.64 -23.40
CA HIS A 135 4.41 -12.99 -22.10
C HIS A 135 4.08 -14.40 -21.61
N ARG A 136 3.47 -15.24 -22.46
CA ARG A 136 3.17 -16.66 -22.21
C ARG A 136 2.52 -16.87 -20.82
N ARG A 137 3.24 -17.52 -19.89
CA ARG A 137 2.71 -17.88 -18.55
C ARG A 137 2.23 -16.68 -17.73
N MET A 138 2.77 -15.49 -17.98
CA MET A 138 2.35 -14.26 -17.26
C MET A 138 1.19 -13.54 -17.95
N ALA A 139 0.82 -13.93 -19.19
CA ALA A 139 -0.17 -13.22 -19.97
C ALA A 139 -1.53 -13.14 -19.27
N ALA A 140 -2.03 -14.25 -18.72
CA ALA A 140 -3.32 -14.29 -18.03
C ALA A 140 -3.35 -13.36 -16.81
N LEU A 141 -2.33 -13.43 -15.94
CA LEU A 141 -2.23 -12.55 -14.78
C LEU A 141 -2.14 -11.08 -15.20
N THR A 142 -1.28 -10.77 -16.18
CA THR A 142 -1.08 -9.38 -16.62
C THR A 142 -2.35 -8.80 -17.26
N LEU A 143 -3.09 -9.58 -18.05
CA LEU A 143 -4.39 -9.17 -18.57
C LEU A 143 -5.40 -8.91 -17.46
N LEU A 144 -5.48 -9.81 -16.46
CA LEU A 144 -6.33 -9.59 -15.31
C LEU A 144 -5.94 -8.32 -14.55
N MET A 145 -4.67 -8.12 -14.25
CA MET A 145 -4.18 -6.92 -13.57
C MET A 145 -4.52 -5.63 -14.34
N LYS A 146 -4.41 -5.65 -15.65
CA LYS A 146 -4.73 -4.50 -16.52
C LYS A 146 -6.22 -4.18 -16.53
N HIS A 147 -7.07 -5.20 -16.68
CA HIS A 147 -8.50 -5.02 -16.92
C HIS A 147 -9.39 -5.17 -15.68
N ILE A 148 -8.85 -5.59 -14.53
CA ILE A 148 -9.61 -5.90 -13.32
C ILE A 148 -10.49 -4.76 -12.80
N ARG A 149 -10.12 -3.51 -13.11
CA ARG A 149 -10.88 -2.30 -12.72
C ARG A 149 -11.81 -1.79 -13.81
N GLN A 150 -11.84 -2.44 -14.97
CA GLN A 150 -12.75 -2.05 -16.05
C GLN A 150 -14.17 -2.54 -15.77
N ARG A 151 -15.17 -1.74 -16.16
CA ARG A 151 -16.58 -2.07 -15.96
C ARG A 151 -17.03 -3.31 -16.72
N ASP A 152 -16.41 -3.60 -17.87
CA ASP A 152 -16.78 -4.72 -18.73
C ASP A 152 -15.59 -5.63 -19.01
N MET A 153 -15.47 -6.66 -18.19
CA MET A 153 -14.45 -7.70 -18.34
C MET A 153 -14.67 -8.57 -19.60
N LEU A 154 -15.85 -8.51 -20.24
CA LEU A 154 -16.12 -9.26 -21.47
C LEU A 154 -15.24 -8.77 -22.63
N MET A 155 -14.77 -7.54 -22.61
CA MET A 155 -13.89 -7.00 -23.67
C MET A 155 -12.53 -7.71 -23.73
N CYS A 156 -12.00 -8.20 -22.61
CA CYS A 156 -10.73 -8.94 -22.58
C CYS A 156 -10.91 -10.47 -22.61
N LEU A 157 -12.16 -10.97 -22.71
CA LEU A 157 -12.49 -12.39 -22.58
C LEU A 157 -11.73 -13.26 -23.60
N ASP A 158 -11.64 -12.84 -24.85
CA ASP A 158 -10.96 -13.62 -25.90
C ASP A 158 -9.48 -13.81 -25.61
N ASN A 159 -8.80 -12.74 -25.21
CA ASN A 159 -7.39 -12.80 -24.86
C ASN A 159 -7.17 -13.59 -23.57
N LEU A 160 -8.07 -13.43 -22.59
CA LEU A 160 -8.00 -14.17 -21.33
C LEU A 160 -8.19 -15.68 -21.56
N VAL A 161 -9.18 -16.09 -22.38
CA VAL A 161 -9.38 -17.50 -22.74
C VAL A 161 -8.11 -18.07 -23.39
N ARG A 162 -7.54 -17.37 -24.38
CA ARG A 162 -6.31 -17.81 -25.04
C ARG A 162 -5.14 -17.95 -24.07
N ALA A 163 -4.99 -16.99 -23.14
CA ALA A 163 -3.91 -17.02 -22.16
C ALA A 163 -4.09 -18.13 -21.11
N LEU A 164 -5.34 -18.52 -20.78
CA LEU A 164 -5.65 -19.57 -19.81
C LEU A 164 -5.62 -20.98 -20.43
N GLN A 165 -5.79 -21.12 -21.76
CA GLN A 165 -5.77 -22.42 -22.44
C GLN A 165 -4.46 -23.19 -22.25
N ASP A 166 -3.34 -22.46 -22.13
CA ASP A 166 -2.00 -23.05 -22.00
C ASP A 166 -1.62 -23.37 -20.54
N ILE A 167 -2.46 -22.98 -19.56
CA ILE A 167 -2.21 -23.22 -18.13
C ILE A 167 -2.86 -24.56 -17.76
N GLN A 168 -2.03 -25.54 -17.39
CA GLN A 168 -2.48 -26.87 -16.97
C GLN A 168 -2.46 -27.03 -15.43
N ASP A 169 -1.85 -26.12 -14.72
CA ASP A 169 -1.68 -26.14 -13.28
C ASP A 169 -2.93 -25.55 -12.61
N GLU A 170 -3.70 -26.41 -11.93
CA GLU A 170 -4.92 -26.03 -11.24
C GLU A 170 -4.67 -25.06 -10.08
N GLU A 171 -3.50 -25.13 -9.43
CA GLU A 171 -3.14 -24.20 -8.37
C GLU A 171 -2.96 -22.77 -8.93
N GLN A 172 -2.28 -22.63 -10.06
CA GLN A 172 -2.14 -21.35 -10.75
C GLN A 172 -3.49 -20.79 -11.19
N ILE A 173 -4.37 -21.62 -11.72
CA ILE A 173 -5.74 -21.24 -12.11
C ILE A 173 -6.52 -20.74 -10.87
N THR A 174 -6.44 -21.46 -9.77
CA THR A 174 -7.11 -21.09 -8.51
C THR A 174 -6.61 -19.73 -7.99
N VAL A 175 -5.30 -19.48 -8.02
CA VAL A 175 -4.70 -18.20 -7.62
C VAL A 175 -5.18 -17.07 -8.52
N LEU A 176 -5.20 -17.25 -9.85
CA LEU A 176 -5.68 -16.26 -10.80
C LEU A 176 -7.14 -15.90 -10.58
N PHE A 177 -7.99 -16.89 -10.34
CA PHE A 177 -9.41 -16.66 -10.10
C PHE A 177 -9.69 -16.03 -8.73
N ASN A 178 -8.96 -16.42 -7.69
CA ASN A 178 -9.03 -15.72 -6.41
C ASN A 178 -8.61 -14.25 -6.52
N TYR A 179 -7.56 -13.96 -7.31
CA TYR A 179 -7.18 -12.60 -7.61
C TYR A 179 -8.29 -11.82 -8.32
N LEU A 180 -8.93 -12.45 -9.32
CA LEU A 180 -10.04 -11.87 -10.05
C LEU A 180 -11.23 -11.51 -9.13
N LEU A 181 -11.62 -12.41 -8.24
CA LEU A 181 -12.75 -12.18 -7.31
C LEU A 181 -12.45 -11.10 -6.28
N ASN A 182 -11.26 -11.14 -5.69
CA ASN A 182 -10.90 -10.21 -4.62
C ASN A 182 -10.54 -8.81 -5.15
N GLY A 183 -10.16 -8.71 -6.42
CA GLY A 183 -9.68 -7.47 -7.01
C GLY A 183 -10.72 -6.68 -7.81
N SER A 184 -11.89 -7.26 -8.13
CA SER A 184 -12.88 -6.62 -8.99
C SER A 184 -14.30 -6.67 -8.42
N GLU A 185 -14.92 -5.52 -8.28
CA GLU A 185 -16.37 -5.40 -8.01
C GLU A 185 -17.22 -5.63 -9.28
N HIS A 186 -16.60 -5.80 -10.44
CA HIS A 186 -17.27 -5.86 -11.75
C HIS A 186 -17.31 -7.27 -12.35
N VAL A 187 -16.73 -8.27 -11.67
CA VAL A 187 -16.86 -9.67 -12.08
C VAL A 187 -18.29 -10.12 -11.82
N THR A 188 -18.94 -10.56 -12.90
CA THR A 188 -20.33 -11.03 -12.83
C THR A 188 -20.39 -12.55 -12.96
N VAL A 189 -21.44 -13.16 -12.41
CA VAL A 189 -21.73 -14.61 -12.63
C VAL A 189 -21.80 -14.92 -14.12
N LYS A 190 -22.38 -14.03 -14.93
CA LYS A 190 -22.46 -14.18 -16.40
C LYS A 190 -21.08 -14.25 -17.04
N PHE A 191 -20.13 -13.40 -16.62
CA PHE A 191 -18.75 -13.44 -17.11
C PHE A 191 -18.11 -14.80 -16.82
N LEU A 192 -18.22 -15.29 -15.57
CA LEU A 192 -17.66 -16.57 -15.15
C LEU A 192 -18.29 -17.74 -15.91
N GLN A 193 -19.62 -17.74 -16.12
CA GLN A 193 -20.30 -18.75 -16.93
C GLN A 193 -19.83 -18.77 -18.38
N THR A 194 -19.66 -17.58 -18.98
CA THR A 194 -19.16 -17.49 -20.35
C THR A 194 -17.70 -17.97 -20.45
N LEU A 195 -16.90 -17.68 -19.43
CA LEU A 195 -15.51 -18.13 -19.34
C LEU A 195 -15.46 -19.67 -19.20
N ALA A 196 -16.30 -20.26 -18.32
CA ALA A 196 -16.40 -21.71 -18.15
C ALA A 196 -16.75 -22.44 -19.44
N GLN A 197 -17.75 -21.95 -20.18
CA GLN A 197 -18.14 -22.53 -21.48
C GLN A 197 -16.99 -22.56 -22.50
N ARG A 198 -16.05 -21.63 -22.42
CA ARG A 198 -14.92 -21.50 -23.34
C ARG A 198 -13.65 -22.19 -22.87
N LEU A 199 -13.61 -22.62 -21.59
CA LEU A 199 -12.50 -23.33 -20.95
C LEU A 199 -12.99 -24.61 -20.27
N PRO A 200 -13.40 -25.64 -21.04
CA PRO A 200 -13.95 -26.88 -20.46
C PRO A 200 -12.99 -27.58 -19.50
N GLN A 201 -11.67 -27.44 -19.71
CA GLN A 201 -10.66 -28.03 -18.82
C GLN A 201 -10.63 -27.37 -17.42
N HIS A 202 -11.23 -26.20 -17.24
CA HIS A 202 -11.28 -25.46 -15.97
C HIS A 202 -12.72 -25.16 -15.54
N GLU A 203 -13.71 -25.80 -16.16
CA GLU A 203 -15.13 -25.54 -15.94
C GLU A 203 -15.51 -25.67 -14.47
N ASP A 204 -15.12 -26.76 -13.80
CA ASP A 204 -15.46 -27.02 -12.41
C ASP A 204 -14.92 -25.94 -11.47
N SER A 205 -13.67 -25.52 -11.67
CA SER A 205 -13.03 -24.48 -10.88
C SER A 205 -13.73 -23.12 -11.05
N ILE A 206 -14.08 -22.77 -12.30
CA ILE A 206 -14.77 -21.51 -12.64
C ILE A 206 -16.20 -21.51 -12.11
N MET A 207 -16.93 -22.64 -12.23
CA MET A 207 -18.31 -22.75 -11.75
C MET A 207 -18.40 -22.71 -10.23
N THR A 208 -17.44 -23.32 -9.51
CA THR A 208 -17.32 -23.18 -8.06
C THR A 208 -17.19 -21.72 -7.65
N LEU A 209 -16.41 -20.96 -8.39
CA LEU A 209 -16.22 -19.53 -8.17
C LEU A 209 -17.51 -18.73 -8.42
N ALA A 210 -18.21 -19.06 -9.51
CA ALA A 210 -19.49 -18.41 -9.85
C ALA A 210 -20.55 -18.64 -8.75
N GLU A 211 -20.62 -19.85 -8.20
CA GLU A 211 -21.54 -20.18 -7.10
C GLU A 211 -21.16 -19.43 -5.81
N ARG A 212 -19.87 -19.37 -5.48
CA ARG A 212 -19.38 -18.57 -4.34
C ARG A 212 -19.75 -17.10 -4.47
N LEU A 213 -19.52 -16.49 -5.62
CA LEU A 213 -19.88 -15.09 -5.90
C LEU A 213 -21.39 -14.85 -5.75
N LYS A 214 -22.20 -15.80 -6.24
CA LYS A 214 -23.65 -15.76 -6.11
C LYS A 214 -24.09 -15.83 -4.64
N GLN A 215 -23.50 -16.73 -3.84
CA GLN A 215 -23.81 -16.86 -2.42
C GLN A 215 -23.41 -15.61 -1.63
N GLU A 216 -22.24 -15.03 -1.91
CA GLU A 216 -21.78 -13.77 -1.31
C GLU A 216 -22.76 -12.62 -1.64
N GLY A 217 -23.22 -12.53 -2.90
CA GLY A 217 -24.22 -11.55 -3.31
C GLY A 217 -25.57 -11.73 -2.60
N ILE A 218 -26.04 -12.97 -2.42
CA ILE A 218 -27.26 -13.27 -1.67
C ILE A 218 -27.11 -12.85 -0.20
N GLN A 219 -26.00 -13.19 0.44
CA GLN A 219 -25.74 -12.81 1.84
C GLN A 219 -25.70 -11.30 2.03
N GLN A 220 -24.99 -10.60 1.13
CA GLN A 220 -24.95 -9.13 1.15
C GLN A 220 -26.36 -8.52 0.95
N GLY A 221 -27.12 -9.06 0.02
CA GLY A 221 -28.50 -8.64 -0.23
C GLY A 221 -29.40 -8.83 1.00
N ILE A 222 -29.30 -9.97 1.67
CA ILE A 222 -30.03 -10.25 2.91
C ILE A 222 -29.64 -9.26 4.02
N GLN A 223 -28.34 -9.03 4.23
CA GLN A 223 -27.86 -8.10 5.25
C GLN A 223 -28.31 -6.65 4.97
N GLN A 224 -28.21 -6.21 3.73
CA GLN A 224 -28.71 -4.89 3.31
C GLN A 224 -30.23 -4.78 3.49
N GLY A 225 -30.98 -5.85 3.12
CA GLY A 225 -32.42 -5.93 3.30
C GLY A 225 -32.83 -5.83 4.77
N ILE A 226 -32.14 -6.57 5.66
CA ILE A 226 -32.40 -6.50 7.12
C ILE A 226 -32.08 -5.11 7.66
N GLN A 227 -30.96 -4.50 7.28
CA GLN A 227 -30.59 -3.16 7.73
C GLN A 227 -31.61 -2.11 7.26
N LYS A 228 -32.01 -2.20 5.98
CA LYS A 228 -33.01 -1.30 5.39
C LYS A 228 -34.37 -1.49 6.06
N GLY A 229 -34.82 -2.72 6.23
CA GLY A 229 -36.08 -3.01 6.92
C GLY A 229 -36.12 -2.52 8.37
N ARG A 230 -35.02 -2.72 9.13
CA ARG A 230 -34.88 -2.17 10.49
C ARG A 230 -34.91 -0.64 10.50
N MET A 231 -34.30 -0.01 9.51
CA MET A 231 -34.33 1.46 9.42
C MET A 231 -35.73 1.97 9.08
N GLU A 232 -36.42 1.35 8.12
CA GLU A 232 -37.80 1.67 7.76
C GLU A 232 -38.75 1.48 8.94
N GLU A 233 -38.64 0.39 9.68
CA GLU A 233 -39.41 0.14 10.91
C GLU A 233 -39.20 1.24 11.96
N LYS A 234 -37.94 1.60 12.24
CA LYS A 234 -37.61 2.68 13.17
C LYS A 234 -38.22 4.00 12.72
N LEU A 235 -38.19 4.30 11.42
CA LEU A 235 -38.78 5.49 10.85
C LEU A 235 -40.33 5.51 10.99
N ASP A 236 -40.96 4.36 10.81
CA ASP A 236 -42.44 4.26 10.97
C ASP A 236 -42.87 4.37 12.44
N ILE A 237 -42.12 3.77 13.35
CA ILE A 237 -42.31 3.96 14.80
C ILE A 237 -42.13 5.44 15.17
N ALA A 238 -41.06 6.07 14.66
CA ALA A 238 -40.83 7.49 14.94
C ALA A 238 -42.00 8.40 14.44
N ARG A 239 -42.53 8.12 13.25
CA ARG A 239 -43.73 8.83 12.72
C ARG A 239 -44.95 8.65 13.60
N GLN A 240 -45.19 7.45 14.11
CA GLN A 240 -46.29 7.15 15.01
C GLN A 240 -46.13 7.90 16.34
N LEU A 241 -44.95 7.85 16.95
CA LEU A 241 -44.66 8.56 18.19
C LEU A 241 -44.78 10.10 18.05
N GLN A 242 -44.36 10.62 16.90
CA GLN A 242 -44.54 12.05 16.61
C GLN A 242 -46.03 12.47 16.56
N LYS A 243 -46.93 11.64 16.00
CA LYS A 243 -48.36 11.87 15.97
C LYS A 243 -48.98 11.87 17.36
N THR A 244 -48.42 11.19 18.34
CA THR A 244 -48.86 11.21 19.75
C THR A 244 -48.35 12.40 20.54
N GLY A 245 -47.60 13.32 19.93
CA GLY A 245 -47.12 14.53 20.57
C GLY A 245 -45.84 14.36 21.37
N MET A 246 -45.10 13.25 21.17
CA MET A 246 -43.81 13.01 21.85
C MET A 246 -42.72 13.94 21.35
N SER A 247 -41.85 14.39 22.26
CA SER A 247 -40.71 15.25 21.88
C SER A 247 -39.68 14.52 21.06
N PHE A 248 -38.96 15.25 20.20
CA PHE A 248 -37.87 14.69 19.38
C PHE A 248 -36.81 13.92 20.22
N ALA A 249 -36.42 14.46 21.38
CA ALA A 249 -35.46 13.82 22.29
C ALA A 249 -35.95 12.44 22.79
N GLN A 250 -37.24 12.32 23.13
CA GLN A 250 -37.85 11.05 23.55
C GLN A 250 -37.91 10.06 22.39
N ILE A 251 -38.25 10.52 21.19
CA ILE A 251 -38.31 9.67 19.99
C ILE A 251 -36.92 9.15 19.64
N CYS A 252 -35.87 9.98 19.72
CA CYS A 252 -34.47 9.56 19.54
C CYS A 252 -34.09 8.45 20.55
N GLN A 253 -34.45 8.63 21.82
CA GLN A 253 -34.15 7.67 22.87
C GLN A 253 -34.83 6.31 22.66
N ILE A 254 -36.08 6.30 22.18
CA ILE A 254 -36.85 5.07 21.96
C ILE A 254 -36.39 4.34 20.69
N THR A 255 -36.21 5.07 19.60
CA THR A 255 -35.94 4.48 18.29
C THR A 255 -34.46 4.27 18.01
N GLY A 256 -33.58 4.99 18.75
CA GLY A 256 -32.14 5.05 18.49
C GLY A 256 -31.79 5.75 17.17
N LEU A 257 -32.69 6.59 16.63
CA LEU A 257 -32.43 7.45 15.48
C LEU A 257 -31.76 8.74 15.94
N SER A 258 -30.88 9.28 15.11
CA SER A 258 -30.30 10.60 15.33
C SER A 258 -31.31 11.72 15.04
N GLU A 259 -31.11 12.89 15.65
CA GLU A 259 -31.93 14.07 15.34
C GLU A 259 -31.93 14.44 13.85
N ALA A 260 -30.80 14.24 13.16
CA ALA A 260 -30.67 14.51 11.74
C ALA A 260 -31.53 13.58 10.88
N GLU A 261 -31.67 12.30 11.28
CA GLU A 261 -32.53 11.33 10.63
C GLU A 261 -34.02 11.64 10.90
N LEU A 262 -34.35 12.01 12.12
CA LEU A 262 -35.74 12.44 12.45
C LEU A 262 -36.17 13.71 11.71
N LYS A 263 -35.30 14.68 11.54
CA LYS A 263 -35.60 15.90 10.79
C LYS A 263 -35.92 15.64 9.31
N LYS A 264 -35.36 14.60 8.72
CA LYS A 264 -35.67 14.17 7.34
C LYS A 264 -37.09 13.60 7.16
N ILE A 265 -37.70 13.16 8.26
CA ILE A 265 -39.06 12.56 8.22
C ILE A 265 -40.14 13.64 8.49
N ALA A 266 -39.76 14.74 9.14
CA ALA A 266 -40.72 15.82 9.54
C ALA A 266 -41.11 16.74 8.37
N HIS A 267 -40.58 16.46 7.18
CA HIS A 267 -40.96 17.10 5.91
C HIS A 267 -41.61 16.10 4.99
#